data_ac6a92cfb5be58c75770a8943f21f042
#
_entry.id   ac6a92cfb5be58c75770a8943f21f042
#
_cell.length_a   1.000
_cell.length_b   1.000
_cell.length_c   1.000
_cell.angle_alpha   90.00
_cell.angle_beta   90.00
_cell.angle_gamma   90.00
#
_symmetry.space_group_name_H-M   'P 1'
#
loop_
_entity.id
_entity.type
_entity.pdbx_description
1 polymer ?
#
loop_
_entity_poly.entity_id
_entity_poly.type
_entity_poly.pdbx_seq_one_letter_code
_entity_poly.pdbx_strand_id
1 'polypeptide(L)'
;SCNTEVKEANYQIIPLPQEISVMDQAAPFILSNGTKIMYPEGNEKMQRNAEFLASYIKDLTGKSLAVQAGTDGKGIILQLGGNAKNPEGYQLKVTSDQVVISGPTEAGVFYGIQTLRKSIPVAQGVDIALPAVEINDYPRFSYRGAHLDVSRHFFPVDSVKRFIDMLALHNMNRFHWHLTDDQGWRIEIKGLPELTEVGSKR
;
A
#
# COMPACT_ATOMS: atom_id res chain seq x y z
N SER A 1 -17.98 28.92 -14.78
CA SER A 1 -17.90 27.46 -14.54
C SER A 1 -16.44 27.13 -14.32
N CYS A 2 -16.02 26.90 -13.09
CA CYS A 2 -14.72 26.30 -12.83
C CYS A 2 -14.78 24.85 -13.36
N ASN A 3 -14.14 24.64 -14.49
CA ASN A 3 -13.88 23.30 -14.98
C ASN A 3 -12.84 22.68 -14.05
N THR A 4 -13.26 21.94 -13.04
CA THR A 4 -12.33 21.24 -12.16
C THR A 4 -11.68 20.17 -13.01
N GLU A 5 -10.40 20.33 -13.29
CA GLU A 5 -9.63 19.30 -14.01
C GLU A 5 -9.71 18.00 -13.20
N VAL A 6 -10.09 16.91 -13.85
CA VAL A 6 -10.17 15.57 -13.24
C VAL A 6 -9.22 14.67 -13.99
N LYS A 7 -8.39 13.92 -13.27
CA LYS A 7 -7.52 12.89 -13.84
C LYS A 7 -8.08 11.52 -13.55
N GLU A 8 -7.90 10.60 -14.49
CA GLU A 8 -8.43 9.25 -14.40
C GLU A 8 -7.38 8.26 -13.90
N ALA A 9 -7.79 7.38 -13.00
CA ALA A 9 -6.98 6.26 -12.55
C ALA A 9 -6.85 5.21 -13.65
N ASN A 10 -5.74 4.45 -13.63
CA ASN A 10 -5.45 3.39 -14.57
C ASN A 10 -5.13 2.08 -13.81
N TYR A 11 -5.93 1.05 -14.04
CA TYR A 11 -5.76 -0.25 -13.40
C TYR A 11 -4.78 -1.19 -14.13
N GLN A 12 -4.16 -0.75 -15.23
CA GLN A 12 -3.08 -1.47 -15.92
C GLN A 12 -1.76 -1.29 -15.18
N ILE A 13 -1.65 -1.90 -14.02
CA ILE A 13 -0.52 -1.77 -13.09
C ILE A 13 0.43 -2.97 -13.17
N ILE A 14 1.61 -2.85 -12.56
CA ILE A 14 2.59 -3.92 -12.44
C ILE A 14 2.83 -4.26 -10.96
N PRO A 15 2.67 -5.52 -10.56
CA PRO A 15 2.15 -6.65 -11.34
C PRO A 15 0.67 -6.46 -11.69
N LEU A 16 0.25 -7.00 -12.84
CA LEU A 16 -1.14 -6.95 -13.26
C LEU A 16 -1.98 -7.88 -12.37
N PRO A 17 -3.12 -7.41 -11.81
CA PRO A 17 -4.03 -8.26 -11.07
C PRO A 17 -4.55 -9.44 -11.91
N GLN A 18 -4.88 -10.54 -11.24
CA GLN A 18 -5.34 -11.78 -11.91
C GLN A 18 -6.62 -11.58 -12.71
N GLU A 19 -7.59 -10.84 -12.15
CA GLU A 19 -8.89 -10.59 -12.78
C GLU A 19 -9.25 -9.11 -12.63
N ILE A 20 -9.55 -8.46 -13.76
CA ILE A 20 -9.99 -7.07 -13.82
C ILE A 20 -11.22 -6.98 -14.72
N SER A 21 -12.33 -6.49 -14.18
CA SER A 21 -13.57 -6.23 -14.91
C SER A 21 -13.94 -4.77 -14.79
N VAL A 22 -13.64 -3.97 -15.80
CA VAL A 22 -14.02 -2.55 -15.87
C VAL A 22 -15.47 -2.42 -16.32
N MET A 23 -16.24 -1.58 -15.63
CA MET A 23 -17.65 -1.33 -15.93
C MET A 23 -17.79 0.02 -16.65
N ASP A 24 -17.55 0.05 -17.95
CA ASP A 24 -17.46 1.28 -18.77
C ASP A 24 -18.73 2.14 -18.77
N GLN A 25 -19.89 1.54 -18.51
CA GLN A 25 -21.19 2.22 -18.48
C GLN A 25 -21.56 2.79 -17.11
N ALA A 26 -20.81 2.47 -16.05
CA ALA A 26 -21.07 2.91 -14.70
C ALA A 26 -20.32 4.21 -14.40
N ALA A 27 -20.91 5.07 -13.56
CA ALA A 27 -20.27 6.30 -13.11
C ALA A 27 -19.03 5.99 -12.25
N PRO A 28 -17.94 6.75 -12.40
CA PRO A 28 -16.73 6.58 -11.59
C PRO A 28 -16.94 7.06 -10.15
N PHE A 29 -16.08 6.61 -9.25
CA PHE A 29 -15.90 7.21 -7.94
C PHE A 29 -15.00 8.45 -8.07
N ILE A 30 -15.40 9.57 -7.51
CA ILE A 30 -14.59 10.79 -7.50
C ILE A 30 -13.86 10.91 -6.16
N LEU A 31 -12.55 10.74 -6.21
CA LEU A 31 -11.66 10.98 -5.08
C LEU A 31 -11.40 12.48 -4.96
N SER A 32 -11.90 13.08 -3.90
CA SER A 32 -11.81 14.50 -3.60
C SER A 32 -11.29 14.74 -2.18
N ASN A 33 -11.10 15.99 -1.79
CA ASN A 33 -10.67 16.35 -0.42
C ASN A 33 -11.64 15.89 0.68
N GLY A 34 -12.92 15.73 0.36
CA GLY A 34 -13.96 15.26 1.30
C GLY A 34 -14.05 13.74 1.43
N THR A 35 -13.32 12.99 0.64
CA THR A 35 -13.32 11.53 0.70
C THR A 35 -12.77 11.04 2.05
N LYS A 36 -13.45 10.08 2.66
CA LYS A 36 -13.04 9.45 3.92
C LYS A 36 -12.52 8.05 3.68
N ILE A 37 -11.56 7.64 4.49
CA ILE A 37 -11.09 6.25 4.56
C ILE A 37 -11.64 5.64 5.85
N MET A 38 -12.34 4.54 5.72
CA MET A 38 -13.03 3.87 6.83
C MET A 38 -12.45 2.46 7.04
N TYR A 39 -12.36 2.05 8.30
CA TYR A 39 -11.83 0.74 8.71
C TYR A 39 -12.68 0.14 9.83
N PRO A 40 -12.65 -1.20 10.03
CA PRO A 40 -13.43 -1.85 11.08
C PRO A 40 -13.02 -1.36 12.47
N GLU A 41 -14.01 -0.97 13.28
CA GLU A 41 -13.78 -0.52 14.66
C GLU A 41 -13.04 -1.58 15.48
N GLY A 42 -12.07 -1.16 16.30
CA GLY A 42 -11.30 -2.04 17.17
C GLY A 42 -10.19 -2.83 16.48
N ASN A 43 -10.01 -2.71 15.17
CA ASN A 43 -8.95 -3.39 14.44
C ASN A 43 -7.74 -2.46 14.17
N GLU A 44 -6.73 -2.53 15.03
CA GLU A 44 -5.52 -1.69 14.93
C GLU A 44 -4.71 -1.91 13.65
N LYS A 45 -4.66 -3.15 13.12
CA LYS A 45 -3.96 -3.44 11.87
C LYS A 45 -4.67 -2.81 10.68
N MET A 46 -6.00 -2.83 10.67
CA MET A 46 -6.80 -2.18 9.64
C MET A 46 -6.74 -0.65 9.76
N GLN A 47 -6.69 -0.11 10.97
CA GLN A 47 -6.41 1.32 11.18
C GLN A 47 -5.08 1.70 10.55
N ARG A 48 -4.04 0.93 10.79
CA ARG A 48 -2.70 1.14 10.21
C ARG A 48 -2.73 1.06 8.67
N ASN A 49 -3.46 0.10 8.12
CA ASN A 49 -3.70 0.02 6.68
C ASN A 49 -4.37 1.28 6.12
N ALA A 50 -5.36 1.81 6.81
CA ALA A 50 -6.06 3.04 6.43
C ALA A 50 -5.12 4.26 6.46
N GLU A 51 -4.27 4.35 7.47
CA GLU A 51 -3.26 5.40 7.61
C GLU A 51 -2.20 5.33 6.50
N PHE A 52 -1.74 4.13 6.11
CA PHE A 52 -0.88 3.95 4.95
C PHE A 52 -1.54 4.45 3.67
N LEU A 53 -2.80 4.08 3.44
CA LEU A 53 -3.53 4.53 2.26
C LEU A 53 -3.67 6.06 2.24
N ALA A 54 -4.01 6.67 3.37
CA ALA A 54 -4.09 8.13 3.50
C ALA A 54 -2.75 8.80 3.17
N SER A 55 -1.64 8.25 3.64
CA SER A 55 -0.29 8.74 3.34
C SER A 55 0.04 8.62 1.85
N TYR A 56 -0.26 7.49 1.22
CA TYR A 56 -0.02 7.31 -0.21
C TYR A 56 -0.83 8.28 -1.07
N ILE A 57 -2.11 8.48 -0.73
CA ILE A 57 -2.98 9.42 -1.45
C ILE A 57 -2.47 10.86 -1.28
N LYS A 58 -2.02 11.22 -0.09
CA LYS A 58 -1.43 12.54 0.15
C LYS A 58 -0.18 12.78 -0.69
N ASP A 59 0.71 11.80 -0.77
CA ASP A 59 1.93 11.90 -1.58
C ASP A 59 1.62 12.03 -3.07
N LEU A 60 0.63 11.30 -3.57
CA LEU A 60 0.25 11.28 -4.97
C LEU A 60 -0.56 12.51 -5.41
N THR A 61 -1.46 12.99 -4.55
CA THR A 61 -2.49 13.97 -4.93
C THR A 61 -2.51 15.24 -4.09
N GLY A 62 -1.77 15.29 -2.99
CA GLY A 62 -1.82 16.38 -2.02
C GLY A 62 -3.05 16.37 -1.11
N LYS A 63 -3.98 15.42 -1.28
CA LYS A 63 -5.23 15.34 -0.51
C LYS A 63 -4.99 14.68 0.84
N SER A 64 -5.32 15.40 1.91
CA SER A 64 -5.31 14.87 3.29
C SER A 64 -6.70 14.32 3.64
N LEU A 65 -6.88 13.01 3.49
CA LEU A 65 -8.15 12.35 3.75
C LEU A 65 -8.31 12.01 5.23
N ALA A 66 -9.53 12.15 5.75
CA ALA A 66 -9.86 11.72 7.10
C ALA A 66 -9.90 10.19 7.17
N VAL A 67 -9.30 9.63 8.22
CA VAL A 67 -9.34 8.20 8.57
C VAL A 67 -10.25 8.04 9.78
N GLN A 68 -11.26 7.17 9.69
CA GLN A 68 -12.21 6.97 10.78
C GLN A 68 -12.63 5.51 10.92
N ALA A 69 -13.00 5.12 12.14
CA ALA A 69 -13.58 3.81 12.42
C ALA A 69 -15.03 3.74 11.90
N GLY A 70 -15.47 2.55 11.54
CA GLY A 70 -16.76 2.27 10.93
C GLY A 70 -16.60 1.86 9.47
N THR A 71 -17.60 1.21 8.91
CA THR A 71 -17.56 0.71 7.51
C THR A 71 -18.82 1.10 6.73
N ASP A 72 -19.59 2.02 7.25
CA ASP A 72 -20.86 2.45 6.65
C ASP A 72 -20.71 3.81 5.97
N GLY A 73 -21.41 3.97 4.85
CA GLY A 73 -21.49 5.24 4.13
C GLY A 73 -20.70 5.29 2.85
N LYS A 74 -20.44 6.51 2.36
CA LYS A 74 -19.69 6.77 1.13
C LYS A 74 -18.20 6.97 1.45
N GLY A 75 -17.34 6.54 0.56
CA GLY A 75 -15.89 6.72 0.68
C GLY A 75 -15.09 5.46 0.35
N ILE A 76 -13.86 5.40 0.87
CA ILE A 76 -13.00 4.23 0.75
C ILE A 76 -13.17 3.38 2.00
N ILE A 77 -13.57 2.13 1.82
CA ILE A 77 -13.88 1.22 2.92
C ILE A 77 -12.92 0.04 2.88
N LEU A 78 -12.22 -0.16 3.99
CA LEU A 78 -11.39 -1.34 4.22
C LEU A 78 -12.17 -2.32 5.10
N GLN A 79 -12.23 -3.58 4.71
CA GLN A 79 -12.94 -4.59 5.50
C GLN A 79 -12.31 -5.97 5.39
N LEU A 80 -12.49 -6.78 6.43
CA LEU A 80 -12.16 -8.20 6.40
C LEU A 80 -13.34 -8.99 5.83
N GLY A 81 -13.04 -10.06 5.10
CA GLY A 81 -14.04 -10.94 4.48
C GLY A 81 -13.89 -11.02 2.96
N GLY A 82 -14.97 -11.42 2.31
CA GLY A 82 -14.98 -11.66 0.85
C GLY A 82 -14.69 -13.12 0.52
N ASN A 83 -14.65 -13.41 -0.80
CA ASN A 83 -14.54 -14.78 -1.32
C ASN A 83 -13.11 -15.19 -1.69
N ALA A 84 -12.10 -14.41 -1.33
CA ALA A 84 -10.72 -14.74 -1.63
C ALA A 84 -10.28 -15.99 -0.87
N LYS A 85 -9.89 -17.03 -1.59
CA LYS A 85 -9.44 -18.31 -1.02
C LYS A 85 -8.00 -18.25 -0.47
N ASN A 86 -7.19 -17.33 -1.01
CA ASN A 86 -5.80 -17.15 -0.60
C ASN A 86 -5.73 -16.12 0.54
N PRO A 87 -5.00 -16.38 1.66
CA PRO A 87 -4.88 -15.44 2.78
C PRO A 87 -4.32 -14.06 2.40
N GLU A 88 -3.55 -13.98 1.33
CA GLU A 88 -3.00 -12.73 0.79
C GLU A 88 -3.80 -12.20 -0.41
N GLY A 89 -4.94 -12.82 -0.72
CA GLY A 89 -5.85 -12.36 -1.76
C GLY A 89 -6.69 -11.18 -1.32
N TYR A 90 -7.24 -10.46 -2.27
CA TYR A 90 -8.14 -9.34 -2.04
C TYR A 90 -9.15 -9.17 -3.18
N GLN A 91 -10.20 -8.44 -2.89
CA GLN A 91 -11.14 -7.87 -3.85
C GLN A 91 -11.11 -6.35 -3.72
N LEU A 92 -11.04 -5.65 -4.84
CA LEU A 92 -11.21 -4.21 -4.93
C LEU A 92 -12.41 -3.92 -5.82
N LYS A 93 -13.41 -3.27 -5.28
CA LYS A 93 -14.64 -2.91 -6.00
C LYS A 93 -14.85 -1.41 -5.93
N VAL A 94 -14.99 -0.78 -7.08
CA VAL A 94 -15.26 0.64 -7.23
C VAL A 94 -16.64 0.84 -7.82
N THR A 95 -17.45 1.61 -7.11
CA THR A 95 -18.75 2.15 -7.56
C THR A 95 -18.72 3.67 -7.44
N SER A 96 -19.74 4.37 -7.91
CA SER A 96 -19.81 5.83 -7.78
C SER A 96 -19.80 6.32 -6.31
N ASP A 97 -20.24 5.50 -5.36
CA ASP A 97 -20.36 5.85 -3.94
C ASP A 97 -19.23 5.33 -3.08
N GLN A 98 -18.62 4.23 -3.46
CA GLN A 98 -17.65 3.52 -2.60
C GLN A 98 -16.49 2.93 -3.39
N VAL A 99 -15.33 2.91 -2.74
CA VAL A 99 -14.21 2.05 -3.07
C VAL A 99 -14.06 1.05 -1.92
N VAL A 100 -14.38 -0.21 -2.15
CA VAL A 100 -14.31 -1.26 -1.12
C VAL A 100 -13.10 -2.15 -1.40
N ILE A 101 -12.22 -2.24 -0.42
CA ILE A 101 -11.09 -3.19 -0.43
C ILE A 101 -11.34 -4.22 0.65
N SER A 102 -11.52 -5.46 0.26
CA SER A 102 -11.77 -6.57 1.17
C SER A 102 -10.80 -7.72 0.97
N GLY A 103 -10.50 -8.43 2.03
CA GLY A 103 -9.66 -9.62 2.01
C GLY A 103 -9.86 -10.47 3.25
N PRO A 104 -9.45 -11.76 3.20
CA PRO A 104 -9.58 -12.66 4.34
C PRO A 104 -8.64 -12.29 5.50
N THR A 105 -7.60 -11.51 5.22
CA THR A 105 -6.61 -11.03 6.20
C THR A 105 -6.28 -9.57 5.96
N GLU A 106 -5.70 -8.93 6.97
CA GLU A 106 -5.19 -7.55 6.86
C GLU A 106 -4.06 -7.44 5.82
N ALA A 107 -3.27 -8.50 5.64
CA ALA A 107 -2.25 -8.56 4.59
C ALA A 107 -2.88 -8.52 3.19
N GLY A 108 -3.95 -9.27 2.96
CA GLY A 108 -4.70 -9.21 1.70
C GLY A 108 -5.23 -7.81 1.40
N VAL A 109 -5.83 -7.16 2.38
CA VAL A 109 -6.30 -5.76 2.25
C VAL A 109 -5.13 -4.81 1.95
N PHE A 110 -3.98 -5.00 2.58
CA PHE A 110 -2.77 -4.21 2.30
C PHE A 110 -2.34 -4.32 0.82
N TYR A 111 -2.40 -5.51 0.23
CA TYR A 111 -2.09 -5.67 -1.21
C TYR A 111 -3.14 -5.01 -2.10
N GLY A 112 -4.41 -5.01 -1.71
CA GLY A 112 -5.46 -4.24 -2.38
C GLY A 112 -5.18 -2.73 -2.32
N ILE A 113 -4.68 -2.23 -1.19
CA ILE A 113 -4.24 -0.84 -1.03
C ILE A 113 -3.08 -0.53 -1.99
N GLN A 114 -2.11 -1.42 -2.16
CA GLN A 114 -1.00 -1.22 -3.11
C GLN A 114 -1.51 -1.15 -4.57
N THR A 115 -2.50 -1.94 -4.91
CA THR A 115 -3.16 -1.88 -6.23
C THR A 115 -3.83 -0.53 -6.45
N LEU A 116 -4.60 -0.04 -5.49
CA LEU A 116 -5.23 1.28 -5.57
C LEU A 116 -4.16 2.39 -5.66
N ARG A 117 -3.13 2.35 -4.83
CA ARG A 117 -1.98 3.27 -4.87
C ARG A 117 -1.37 3.37 -6.27
N LYS A 118 -1.07 2.23 -6.89
CA LYS A 118 -0.47 2.18 -8.23
C LYS A 118 -1.40 2.65 -9.34
N SER A 119 -2.70 2.58 -9.13
CA SER A 119 -3.73 2.99 -10.10
C SER A 119 -3.94 4.51 -10.13
N ILE A 120 -3.66 5.21 -9.03
CA ILE A 120 -3.84 6.66 -8.90
C ILE A 120 -2.64 7.38 -9.55
N PRO A 121 -2.88 8.31 -10.51
CA PRO A 121 -1.81 9.09 -11.09
C PRO A 121 -1.23 10.10 -10.08
N VAL A 122 0.02 10.50 -10.30
CA VAL A 122 0.60 11.66 -9.59
C VAL A 122 -0.05 12.92 -10.13
N ALA A 123 -0.89 13.57 -9.33
CA ALA A 123 -1.70 14.72 -9.78
C ALA A 123 -2.05 15.60 -8.58
N GLN A 124 -1.29 16.67 -8.38
CA GLN A 124 -1.50 17.61 -7.28
C GLN A 124 -2.68 18.55 -7.55
N GLY A 125 -3.56 18.69 -6.57
CA GLY A 125 -4.62 19.71 -6.56
C GLY A 125 -5.81 19.44 -7.49
N VAL A 126 -5.90 18.27 -8.11
CA VAL A 126 -7.04 17.86 -8.97
C VAL A 126 -7.76 16.66 -8.38
N ASP A 127 -9.05 16.52 -8.69
CA ASP A 127 -9.80 15.34 -8.33
C ASP A 127 -9.44 14.16 -9.22
N ILE A 128 -9.57 12.95 -8.69
CA ILE A 128 -9.25 11.72 -9.39
C ILE A 128 -10.53 10.93 -9.63
N ALA A 129 -10.81 10.62 -10.89
CA ALA A 129 -11.89 9.70 -11.25
C ALA A 129 -11.34 8.27 -11.22
N LEU A 130 -11.93 7.43 -10.40
CA LEU A 130 -11.68 6.00 -10.34
C LEU A 130 -12.78 5.29 -11.14
N PRO A 131 -12.50 4.77 -12.35
CA PRO A 131 -13.50 4.02 -13.11
C PRO A 131 -14.10 2.89 -12.29
N ALA A 132 -15.39 2.65 -12.47
CA ALA A 132 -16.06 1.52 -11.84
C ALA A 132 -15.41 0.22 -12.30
N VAL A 133 -15.02 -0.62 -11.34
CA VAL A 133 -14.22 -1.82 -11.58
C VAL A 133 -14.46 -2.84 -10.50
N GLU A 134 -14.30 -4.11 -10.86
CA GLU A 134 -14.14 -5.21 -9.93
C GLU A 134 -12.81 -5.90 -10.22
N ILE A 135 -11.94 -5.95 -9.21
CA ILE A 135 -10.63 -6.61 -9.26
C ILE A 135 -10.61 -7.71 -8.23
N ASN A 136 -10.28 -8.94 -8.66
CA ASN A 136 -9.99 -10.06 -7.80
C ASN A 136 -8.54 -10.47 -8.03
N ASP A 137 -7.74 -10.48 -6.98
CA ASP A 137 -6.32 -10.75 -7.10
C ASP A 137 -5.81 -11.60 -5.94
N TYR A 138 -4.77 -12.35 -6.21
CA TYR A 138 -4.05 -13.17 -5.26
C TYR A 138 -2.63 -13.45 -5.77
N PRO A 139 -1.64 -13.64 -4.88
CA PRO A 139 -0.29 -13.93 -5.32
C PRO A 139 -0.17 -15.35 -5.90
N ARG A 140 0.63 -15.49 -6.96
CA ARG A 140 0.97 -16.80 -7.54
C ARG A 140 1.97 -17.58 -6.69
N PHE A 141 2.84 -16.86 -5.96
CA PHE A 141 3.89 -17.42 -5.13
C PHE A 141 3.74 -16.95 -3.68
N SER A 142 3.80 -17.89 -2.75
CA SER A 142 3.72 -17.59 -1.31
C SER A 142 4.98 -16.92 -0.76
N TYR A 143 6.13 -17.16 -1.36
CA TYR A 143 7.39 -16.50 -1.04
C TYR A 143 7.77 -15.49 -2.12
N ARG A 144 7.84 -14.22 -1.74
CA ARG A 144 8.23 -13.11 -2.63
C ARG A 144 9.22 -12.24 -1.88
N GLY A 145 10.49 -12.55 -2.01
CA GLY A 145 11.55 -11.97 -1.19
C GLY A 145 12.52 -11.12 -1.97
N ALA A 146 13.19 -10.23 -1.26
CA ALA A 146 14.35 -9.49 -1.71
C ALA A 146 15.40 -9.43 -0.60
N HIS A 147 16.64 -9.24 -0.99
CA HIS A 147 17.81 -9.19 -0.14
C HIS A 147 18.48 -7.83 -0.25
N LEU A 148 18.89 -7.25 0.88
CA LEU A 148 19.72 -6.05 0.93
C LEU A 148 20.90 -6.29 1.88
N ASP A 149 22.11 -6.19 1.35
CA ASP A 149 23.34 -6.28 2.11
C ASP A 149 23.83 -4.87 2.48
N VAL A 150 23.62 -4.48 3.75
CA VAL A 150 24.11 -3.21 4.30
C VAL A 150 25.44 -3.36 5.02
N SER A 151 25.94 -4.59 5.16
CA SER A 151 27.24 -4.89 5.76
C SER A 151 28.38 -4.53 4.82
N ARG A 152 28.33 -5.00 3.57
CA ARG A 152 29.36 -4.72 2.56
C ARG A 152 29.32 -3.30 2.04
N HIS A 153 28.12 -2.72 1.93
CA HIS A 153 27.92 -1.30 1.62
C HIS A 153 26.92 -0.69 2.61
N PHE A 154 27.35 0.34 3.32
CA PHE A 154 26.49 1.04 4.27
C PHE A 154 25.40 1.81 3.54
N PHE A 155 24.15 1.61 4.00
CA PHE A 155 23.00 2.42 3.61
C PHE A 155 22.38 3.07 4.85
N PRO A 156 22.12 4.39 4.83
CA PRO A 156 21.44 5.05 5.92
C PRO A 156 20.02 4.52 6.11
N VAL A 157 19.48 4.67 7.32
CA VAL A 157 18.15 4.17 7.71
C VAL A 157 17.06 4.62 6.73
N ASP A 158 17.09 5.86 6.27
CA ASP A 158 16.09 6.38 5.32
C ASP A 158 16.14 5.69 3.96
N SER A 159 17.32 5.26 3.52
CA SER A 159 17.47 4.46 2.29
C SER A 159 16.87 3.06 2.47
N VAL A 160 17.07 2.44 3.63
CA VAL A 160 16.46 1.13 3.96
C VAL A 160 14.94 1.25 4.05
N LYS A 161 14.42 2.31 4.65
CA LYS A 161 12.96 2.57 4.68
C LYS A 161 12.37 2.72 3.28
N ARG A 162 13.05 3.45 2.38
CA ARG A 162 12.65 3.57 0.97
C ARG A 162 12.68 2.23 0.25
N PHE A 163 13.69 1.40 0.52
CA PHE A 163 13.76 0.05 -0.03
C PHE A 163 12.58 -0.82 0.42
N ILE A 164 12.22 -0.76 1.71
CA ILE A 164 11.04 -1.46 2.26
C ILE A 164 9.75 -0.97 1.60
N ASP A 165 9.59 0.34 1.39
CA ASP A 165 8.42 0.89 0.69
C ASP A 165 8.34 0.40 -0.77
N MET A 166 9.48 0.30 -1.47
CA MET A 166 9.54 -0.30 -2.80
C MET A 166 9.16 -1.79 -2.80
N LEU A 167 9.56 -2.55 -1.77
CA LEU A 167 9.13 -3.94 -1.61
C LEU A 167 7.62 -4.04 -1.45
N ALA A 168 7.02 -3.16 -0.65
CA ALA A 168 5.57 -3.08 -0.48
C ALA A 168 4.87 -2.75 -1.81
N LEU A 169 5.38 -1.76 -2.55
CA LEU A 169 4.86 -1.37 -3.86
C LEU A 169 4.85 -2.53 -4.87
N HIS A 170 5.82 -3.43 -4.80
CA HIS A 170 5.93 -4.61 -5.67
C HIS A 170 5.30 -5.88 -5.07
N ASN A 171 4.51 -5.75 -4.00
CA ASN A 171 3.82 -6.86 -3.31
C ASN A 171 4.77 -7.95 -2.79
N MET A 172 5.99 -7.58 -2.40
CA MET A 172 6.92 -8.48 -1.73
C MET A 172 6.49 -8.72 -0.29
N ASN A 173 6.71 -9.94 0.22
CA ASN A 173 6.30 -10.32 1.58
C ASN A 173 7.45 -10.83 2.46
N ARG A 174 8.67 -10.84 1.93
CA ARG A 174 9.87 -11.24 2.67
C ARG A 174 11.00 -10.26 2.39
N PHE A 175 11.66 -9.83 3.46
CA PHE A 175 12.84 -8.98 3.37
C PHE A 175 13.99 -9.64 4.12
N HIS A 176 15.03 -10.04 3.40
CA HIS A 176 16.28 -10.50 3.99
C HIS A 176 17.23 -9.31 4.14
N TRP A 177 17.30 -8.79 5.34
CA TRP A 177 18.19 -7.71 5.69
C TRP A 177 19.50 -8.27 6.24
N HIS A 178 20.56 -8.27 5.40
CA HIS A 178 21.89 -8.70 5.78
C HIS A 178 22.60 -7.56 6.52
N LEU A 179 22.46 -7.56 7.84
CA LEU A 179 22.83 -6.45 8.71
C LEU A 179 24.25 -6.56 9.25
N THR A 180 24.76 -7.77 9.40
CA THR A 180 26.05 -8.06 10.05
C THR A 180 26.83 -9.12 9.29
N ASP A 181 28.15 -8.90 9.17
CA ASP A 181 29.09 -9.87 8.63
C ASP A 181 30.42 -9.76 9.40
N ASP A 182 31.48 -10.45 8.99
CA ASP A 182 32.83 -10.33 9.53
C ASP A 182 33.38 -8.90 9.46
N GLN A 183 32.96 -8.14 8.47
CA GLN A 183 33.26 -6.72 8.28
C GLN A 183 31.95 -5.94 8.17
N GLY A 184 31.98 -4.69 8.67
CA GLY A 184 30.83 -3.79 8.52
C GLY A 184 29.64 -4.19 9.39
N TRP A 185 29.87 -4.40 10.66
CA TRP A 185 28.82 -4.62 11.67
C TRP A 185 27.92 -3.40 11.79
N ARG A 186 26.60 -3.54 11.63
CA ARG A 186 25.65 -2.42 11.54
C ARG A 186 24.58 -2.40 12.63
N ILE A 187 24.72 -3.21 13.69
CA ILE A 187 23.79 -3.23 14.80
C ILE A 187 24.49 -2.96 16.12
N GLU A 188 23.99 -1.99 16.88
CA GLU A 188 24.48 -1.73 18.22
C GLU A 188 23.96 -2.80 19.19
N ILE A 189 24.86 -3.43 19.95
CA ILE A 189 24.50 -4.36 21.01
C ILE A 189 24.97 -3.76 22.33
N LYS A 190 24.05 -3.47 23.23
CA LYS A 190 24.35 -2.95 24.56
C LYS A 190 25.30 -3.90 25.31
N GLY A 191 26.42 -3.37 25.79
CA GLY A 191 27.46 -4.14 26.49
C GLY A 191 28.56 -4.72 25.58
N LEU A 192 28.48 -4.52 24.26
CA LEU A 192 29.50 -4.92 23.29
C LEU A 192 29.86 -3.74 22.35
N PRO A 193 30.43 -2.63 22.91
CA PRO A 193 30.68 -1.42 22.12
C PRO A 193 31.68 -1.62 20.97
N GLU A 194 32.62 -2.54 21.12
CA GLU A 194 33.64 -2.81 20.09
C GLU A 194 33.04 -3.28 18.76
N LEU A 195 31.86 -3.90 18.78
CA LEU A 195 31.16 -4.28 17.55
C LEU A 195 30.79 -3.08 16.68
N THR A 196 30.49 -1.94 17.31
CA THR A 196 30.17 -0.70 16.58
C THR A 196 31.36 0.23 16.46
N GLU A 197 32.21 0.33 17.46
CA GLU A 197 33.37 1.24 17.45
C GLU A 197 34.49 0.76 16.49
N VAL A 198 34.69 -0.56 16.39
CA VAL A 198 35.71 -1.19 15.57
C VAL A 198 35.10 -1.97 14.41
N GLY A 199 34.16 -2.87 14.71
CA GLY A 199 33.56 -3.77 13.74
C GLY A 199 32.73 -3.10 12.66
N SER A 200 32.25 -1.87 12.87
CA SER A 200 31.50 -1.11 11.87
C SER A 200 32.38 -0.50 10.77
N LYS A 201 33.67 -0.40 11.00
CA LYS A 201 34.62 0.20 10.06
C LYS A 201 35.07 -0.83 9.04
N ARG A 202 35.19 -0.38 7.80
CA ARG A 202 35.65 -1.17 6.68
C ARG A 202 36.67 -0.41 5.85
#